data_e65f28e4d7b89100518a4aa72dae88bb
#
_entry.id   e65f28e4d7b89100518a4aa72dae88bb
#
_cell.length_a   1.000
_cell.length_b   1.000
_cell.length_c   1.000
_cell.angle_alpha   90.00
_cell.angle_beta   90.00
_cell.angle_gamma   90.00
#
_symmetry.space_group_name_H-M   'P 1'
#
loop_
_entity.id
_entity.type
_entity.pdbx_description
1 polymer ?
#
loop_
_entity_poly.entity_id
_entity_poly.type
_entity_poly.pdbx_seq_one_letter_code
_entity_poly.pdbx_strand_id
1 'polypeptide(L)'
;MRSVKYWSEVCREYRRMYVYTPACYEKNPDRRYPVLYLQHGGGEDETAWSNQGRMDNILDNLIAAGQAVPVIVVMDKGYASMTDFQNTERNSDMFDFTAFERLMVEELIPMIDAGYRTHANRNSRAIAGLSIGGFQSWSIGLSHMNLFSYIGGFSGSGMTDSPGNYPSSLNEQMRLLFVSIGTEEPEQMFAGVKAFHDIQDEQGVRHIYYESPGTAHEWLTWRRSLNLFTELLFK
;
A
#
# COMPACT_ATOMS: atom_id res chain seq x y z
N MET A 1 6.18 -17.27 -0.09
CA MET A 1 5.85 -16.42 -1.26
C MET A 1 5.28 -17.27 -2.37
N ARG A 2 4.16 -16.85 -2.99
CA ARG A 2 3.50 -17.52 -4.12
C ARG A 2 3.34 -16.53 -5.27
N SER A 3 3.67 -16.94 -6.49
CA SER A 3 3.33 -16.21 -7.72
C SER A 3 1.99 -16.73 -8.23
N VAL A 4 1.02 -15.86 -8.39
CA VAL A 4 -0.33 -16.20 -8.83
C VAL A 4 -0.64 -15.46 -10.12
N LYS A 5 -0.95 -16.21 -11.17
CA LYS A 5 -1.42 -15.66 -12.45
C LYS A 5 -2.94 -15.72 -12.48
N TYR A 6 -3.58 -14.61 -12.87
CA TYR A 6 -5.02 -14.50 -12.96
C TYR A 6 -5.44 -13.69 -14.20
N TRP A 7 -6.64 -13.88 -14.65
CA TRP A 7 -7.27 -13.04 -15.68
C TRP A 7 -7.94 -11.85 -15.01
N SER A 8 -7.72 -10.65 -15.52
CA SER A 8 -8.43 -9.45 -15.07
C SER A 8 -9.46 -9.02 -16.12
N GLU A 9 -10.70 -8.93 -15.71
CA GLU A 9 -11.78 -8.40 -16.56
C GLU A 9 -11.67 -6.87 -16.69
N VAL A 10 -11.18 -6.18 -15.65
CA VAL A 10 -10.95 -4.73 -15.68
C VAL A 10 -9.89 -4.37 -16.70
N CYS A 11 -8.76 -5.10 -16.70
CA CYS A 11 -7.64 -4.83 -17.61
C CYS A 11 -7.72 -5.61 -18.93
N ARG A 12 -8.57 -6.63 -19.03
CA ARG A 12 -8.69 -7.56 -20.15
C ARG A 12 -7.36 -8.20 -20.54
N GLU A 13 -6.57 -8.58 -19.53
CA GLU A 13 -5.28 -9.24 -19.70
C GLU A 13 -4.98 -10.23 -18.58
N TYR A 14 -4.03 -11.13 -18.83
CA TYR A 14 -3.46 -11.94 -17.77
C TYR A 14 -2.48 -11.09 -16.96
N ARG A 15 -2.76 -11.03 -15.66
CA ARG A 15 -1.92 -10.34 -14.67
C ARG A 15 -1.25 -11.33 -13.74
N ARG A 16 -0.29 -10.83 -12.98
CA ARG A 16 0.43 -11.61 -11.99
C ARG A 16 0.52 -10.82 -10.69
N MET A 17 0.27 -11.49 -9.60
CA MET A 17 0.51 -10.97 -8.26
C MET A 17 1.43 -11.91 -7.49
N TYR A 18 2.14 -11.35 -6.52
CA TYR A 18 2.86 -12.11 -5.50
C TYR A 18 2.11 -12.05 -4.19
N VAL A 19 1.94 -13.21 -3.55
CA VAL A 19 1.26 -13.31 -2.26
C VAL A 19 2.24 -13.91 -1.25
N TYR A 20 2.55 -13.13 -0.22
CA TYR A 20 3.25 -13.61 0.96
C TYR A 20 2.23 -14.12 1.97
N THR A 21 2.52 -15.29 2.55
CA THR A 21 1.82 -15.83 3.71
C THR A 21 2.83 -16.06 4.84
N PRO A 22 2.50 -15.70 6.10
CA PRO A 22 3.45 -15.86 7.20
C PRO A 22 3.78 -17.34 7.43
N ALA A 23 4.95 -17.65 8.00
CA ALA A 23 5.44 -19.01 8.21
C ALA A 23 4.47 -19.91 9.03
N CYS A 24 3.61 -19.30 9.85
CA CYS A 24 2.59 -20.01 10.60
C CYS A 24 1.31 -20.32 9.80
N TYR A 25 1.18 -19.83 8.56
CA TYR A 25 -0.03 -19.95 7.76
C TYR A 25 -0.44 -21.41 7.53
N GLU A 26 0.44 -22.24 7.00
CA GLU A 26 0.13 -23.65 6.72
C GLU A 26 -0.02 -24.51 8.00
N LYS A 27 0.62 -24.09 9.09
CA LYS A 27 0.56 -24.82 10.37
C LYS A 27 -0.75 -24.60 11.14
N ASN A 28 -1.52 -23.59 10.78
CA ASN A 28 -2.76 -23.20 11.46
C ASN A 28 -3.90 -23.07 10.44
N PRO A 29 -4.50 -24.18 9.99
CA PRO A 29 -5.51 -24.19 8.91
C PRO A 29 -6.78 -23.41 9.24
N ASP A 30 -7.13 -23.30 10.51
CA ASP A 30 -8.35 -22.60 10.96
C ASP A 30 -8.14 -21.11 11.24
N ARG A 31 -6.87 -20.67 11.30
CA ARG A 31 -6.54 -19.27 11.59
C ARG A 31 -6.74 -18.41 10.37
N ARG A 32 -7.38 -17.25 10.56
CA ARG A 32 -7.50 -16.17 9.58
C ARG A 32 -6.50 -15.06 9.88
N TYR A 33 -6.19 -14.28 8.86
CA TYR A 33 -5.12 -13.29 8.91
C TYR A 33 -5.61 -11.95 8.35
N PRO A 34 -5.11 -10.82 8.84
CA PRO A 34 -5.27 -9.54 8.19
C PRO A 34 -4.49 -9.51 6.86
N VAL A 35 -4.80 -8.54 6.01
CA VAL A 35 -4.20 -8.39 4.68
C VAL A 35 -3.61 -7.00 4.50
N LEU A 36 -2.38 -6.94 4.00
CA LEU A 36 -1.73 -5.72 3.51
C LEU A 36 -1.61 -5.80 1.98
N TYR A 37 -2.21 -4.85 1.27
CA TYR A 37 -1.97 -4.61 -0.15
C TYR A 37 -0.79 -3.64 -0.26
N LEU A 38 0.33 -4.08 -0.84
CA LEU A 38 1.60 -3.36 -0.83
C LEU A 38 2.06 -3.02 -2.24
N GLN A 39 2.05 -1.72 -2.57
CA GLN A 39 2.29 -1.22 -3.92
C GLN A 39 3.74 -0.81 -4.14
N HIS A 40 4.27 -1.15 -5.32
CA HIS A 40 5.60 -0.75 -5.77
C HIS A 40 5.60 0.69 -6.34
N GLY A 41 6.79 1.21 -6.67
CA GLY A 41 6.98 2.54 -7.24
C GLY A 41 7.03 2.59 -8.76
N GLY A 42 7.34 3.77 -9.27
CA GLY A 42 7.49 4.00 -10.70
C GLY A 42 8.59 3.14 -11.33
N GLY A 43 8.31 2.52 -12.49
CA GLY A 43 9.28 1.68 -13.22
C GLY A 43 9.50 0.27 -12.65
N GLU A 44 8.78 -0.10 -11.59
CA GLU A 44 8.89 -1.39 -10.92
C GLU A 44 7.70 -2.31 -11.26
N ASP A 45 7.63 -3.48 -10.64
CA ASP A 45 6.56 -4.45 -10.81
C ASP A 45 6.23 -5.18 -9.48
N GLU A 46 5.34 -6.15 -9.54
CA GLU A 46 4.88 -6.94 -8.39
C GLU A 46 5.97 -7.71 -7.64
N THR A 47 7.19 -7.78 -8.19
CA THR A 47 8.34 -8.47 -7.56
C THR A 47 9.23 -7.54 -6.74
N ALA A 48 9.08 -6.22 -6.88
CA ALA A 48 10.02 -5.23 -6.34
C ALA A 48 10.16 -5.33 -4.82
N TRP A 49 9.05 -5.42 -4.10
CA TRP A 49 9.06 -5.53 -2.64
C TRP A 49 9.72 -6.83 -2.14
N SER A 50 9.66 -7.94 -2.88
CA SER A 50 10.36 -9.17 -2.52
C SER A 50 11.83 -9.13 -2.91
N ASN A 51 12.14 -8.74 -4.15
CA ASN A 51 13.50 -8.79 -4.68
C ASN A 51 14.42 -7.70 -4.12
N GLN A 52 13.93 -6.47 -4.09
CA GLN A 52 14.69 -5.30 -3.64
C GLN A 52 14.28 -4.90 -2.21
N GLY A 53 12.99 -4.89 -1.92
CA GLY A 53 12.44 -4.50 -0.61
C GLY A 53 12.75 -5.48 0.51
N ARG A 54 12.98 -6.76 0.21
CA ARG A 54 13.18 -7.83 1.20
C ARG A 54 12.04 -7.88 2.23
N MET A 55 10.84 -7.58 1.76
CA MET A 55 9.64 -7.49 2.60
C MET A 55 9.38 -8.76 3.38
N ASP A 56 9.56 -9.92 2.74
CA ASP A 56 9.44 -11.24 3.34
C ASP A 56 10.38 -11.42 4.56
N ASN A 57 11.65 -11.05 4.42
CA ASN A 57 12.62 -11.11 5.52
C ASN A 57 12.26 -10.15 6.65
N ILE A 58 11.82 -8.92 6.32
CA ILE A 58 11.38 -7.93 7.32
C ILE A 58 10.21 -8.49 8.12
N LEU A 59 9.18 -8.99 7.45
CA LEU A 59 8.00 -9.54 8.10
C LEU A 59 8.30 -10.80 8.91
N ASP A 60 9.05 -11.75 8.35
CA ASP A 60 9.40 -12.97 9.07
C ASP A 60 10.15 -12.66 10.36
N ASN A 61 11.10 -11.71 10.34
CA ASN A 61 11.83 -11.29 11.53
C ASN A 61 10.94 -10.59 12.56
N LEU A 62 10.10 -9.64 12.13
CA LEU A 62 9.20 -8.92 13.04
C LEU A 62 8.15 -9.85 13.67
N ILE A 63 7.59 -10.77 12.88
CA ILE A 63 6.63 -11.77 13.37
C ILE A 63 7.30 -12.73 14.35
N ALA A 64 8.50 -13.21 14.05
CA ALA A 64 9.25 -14.11 14.93
C ALA A 64 9.63 -13.42 16.25
N ALA A 65 9.92 -12.11 16.21
CA ALA A 65 10.20 -11.30 17.40
C ALA A 65 8.93 -10.91 18.20
N GLY A 66 7.74 -11.23 17.69
CA GLY A 66 6.46 -10.80 18.30
C GLY A 66 6.18 -9.30 18.16
N GLN A 67 6.90 -8.60 17.28
CA GLN A 67 6.77 -7.17 17.04
C GLN A 67 5.68 -6.84 16.01
N ALA A 68 5.37 -7.75 15.10
CA ALA A 68 4.29 -7.60 14.12
C ALA A 68 3.25 -8.73 14.22
N VAL A 69 2.01 -8.40 13.88
CA VAL A 69 0.94 -9.37 13.72
C VAL A 69 1.18 -10.17 12.44
N PRO A 70 1.05 -11.52 12.47
CA PRO A 70 1.12 -12.32 11.25
C PRO A 70 0.09 -11.86 10.21
N VAL A 71 0.55 -11.50 9.02
CA VAL A 71 -0.22 -10.83 7.96
C VAL A 71 -0.01 -11.52 6.60
N ILE A 72 -1.03 -11.52 5.75
CA ILE A 72 -0.91 -11.84 4.33
C ILE A 72 -0.54 -10.55 3.59
N VAL A 73 0.45 -10.58 2.70
CA VAL A 73 0.78 -9.42 1.85
C VAL A 73 0.52 -9.75 0.39
N VAL A 74 -0.17 -8.84 -0.28
CA VAL A 74 -0.52 -8.94 -1.70
C VAL A 74 0.19 -7.82 -2.45
N MET A 75 0.97 -8.18 -3.44
CA MET A 75 1.69 -7.27 -4.33
C MET A 75 1.25 -7.56 -5.76
N ASP A 76 0.53 -6.63 -6.35
CA ASP A 76 0.15 -6.70 -7.77
C ASP A 76 0.93 -5.65 -8.56
N LYS A 77 0.97 -5.80 -9.87
CA LYS A 77 1.50 -4.78 -10.78
C LYS A 77 0.60 -3.54 -10.70
N GLY A 78 1.13 -2.46 -10.15
CA GLY A 78 0.38 -1.21 -9.88
C GLY A 78 -0.07 -0.45 -11.15
N TYR A 79 0.40 -0.86 -12.33
CA TYR A 79 -0.02 -0.29 -13.61
C TYR A 79 -1.18 -1.10 -14.17
N ALA A 80 -2.36 -0.52 -14.17
CA ALA A 80 -3.56 -1.06 -14.80
C ALA A 80 -4.02 -0.07 -15.87
N SER A 81 -4.25 -0.54 -17.09
CA SER A 81 -4.78 0.27 -18.18
C SER A 81 -6.12 -0.29 -18.60
N MET A 82 -7.13 0.56 -18.66
CA MET A 82 -8.43 0.22 -19.25
C MET A 82 -8.47 0.52 -20.77
N THR A 83 -7.33 0.74 -21.41
CA THR A 83 -7.30 1.06 -22.83
C THR A 83 -7.87 -0.10 -23.64
N ASP A 84 -8.96 0.17 -24.32
CA ASP A 84 -9.37 -0.62 -25.49
C ASP A 84 -8.15 -0.72 -26.43
N PHE A 85 -7.84 -1.93 -26.87
CA PHE A 85 -6.72 -2.22 -27.79
C PHE A 85 -6.76 -1.40 -29.11
N GLN A 86 -7.79 -0.57 -29.30
CA GLN A 86 -8.00 0.23 -30.50
C GLN A 86 -7.61 1.71 -30.35
N ASN A 87 -7.31 2.19 -29.16
CA ASN A 87 -6.98 3.61 -28.96
C ASN A 87 -5.56 3.75 -28.39
N THR A 88 -4.60 3.96 -29.30
CA THR A 88 -3.15 4.02 -29.03
C THR A 88 -2.66 5.36 -28.46
N GLU A 89 -3.52 6.25 -28.02
CA GLU A 89 -3.11 7.47 -27.34
C GLU A 89 -2.82 7.18 -25.86
N ARG A 90 -1.57 6.86 -25.56
CA ARG A 90 -1.01 6.79 -24.22
C ARG A 90 -0.90 8.22 -23.64
N ASN A 91 -2.01 8.83 -23.34
CA ASN A 91 -2.09 9.91 -22.36
C ASN A 91 -2.60 9.33 -21.04
N SER A 92 -1.89 8.34 -20.51
CA SER A 92 -2.11 7.97 -19.13
C SER A 92 -1.39 9.00 -18.28
N ASP A 93 -2.18 9.89 -17.67
CA ASP A 93 -1.71 10.66 -16.54
C ASP A 93 -1.10 9.64 -15.54
N MET A 94 0.15 9.83 -15.18
CA MET A 94 0.87 8.95 -14.25
C MET A 94 0.14 8.81 -12.90
N PHE A 95 -0.73 9.74 -12.60
CA PHE A 95 -1.54 9.79 -11.39
C PHE A 95 -3.03 9.44 -11.62
N ASP A 96 -3.41 8.95 -12.81
CA ASP A 96 -4.73 8.35 -13.01
C ASP A 96 -4.72 6.90 -12.49
N PHE A 97 -5.20 6.73 -11.27
CA PHE A 97 -5.27 5.42 -10.62
C PHE A 97 -6.61 4.72 -10.81
N THR A 98 -7.53 5.28 -11.58
CA THR A 98 -8.91 4.78 -11.73
C THR A 98 -8.97 3.30 -12.13
N ALA A 99 -8.16 2.88 -13.11
CA ALA A 99 -8.13 1.50 -13.53
C ALA A 99 -7.59 0.56 -12.44
N PHE A 100 -6.55 0.99 -11.72
CA PHE A 100 -5.98 0.20 -10.63
C PHE A 100 -6.89 0.18 -9.39
N GLU A 101 -7.56 1.26 -9.09
CA GLU A 101 -8.59 1.34 -8.04
C GLU A 101 -9.70 0.32 -8.30
N ARG A 102 -10.25 0.30 -9.52
CA ARG A 102 -11.27 -0.68 -9.93
C ARG A 102 -10.75 -2.11 -9.82
N LEU A 103 -9.55 -2.38 -10.33
CA LEU A 103 -8.91 -3.68 -10.22
C LEU A 103 -8.80 -4.13 -8.75
N MET A 104 -8.33 -3.24 -7.88
CA MET A 104 -8.18 -3.51 -6.44
C MET A 104 -9.52 -3.88 -5.80
N VAL A 105 -10.54 -3.07 -6.02
CA VAL A 105 -11.83 -3.17 -5.33
C VAL A 105 -12.71 -4.27 -5.93
N GLU A 106 -12.78 -4.35 -7.26
CA GLU A 106 -13.71 -5.26 -7.95
C GLU A 106 -13.13 -6.69 -8.09
N GLU A 107 -11.79 -6.85 -8.10
CA GLU A 107 -11.15 -8.14 -8.40
C GLU A 107 -10.19 -8.62 -7.31
N LEU A 108 -9.15 -7.84 -6.96
CA LEU A 108 -8.08 -8.32 -6.08
C LEU A 108 -8.60 -8.62 -4.67
N ILE A 109 -9.33 -7.70 -4.06
CA ILE A 109 -9.88 -7.91 -2.71
C ILE A 109 -10.82 -9.13 -2.67
N PRO A 110 -11.83 -9.26 -3.55
CA PRO A 110 -12.68 -10.44 -3.58
C PRO A 110 -11.93 -11.76 -3.83
N MET A 111 -10.95 -11.75 -4.75
CA MET A 111 -10.14 -12.94 -5.07
C MET A 111 -9.29 -13.39 -3.88
N ILE A 112 -8.66 -12.46 -3.19
CA ILE A 112 -7.84 -12.77 -2.01
C ILE A 112 -8.71 -13.25 -0.86
N ASP A 113 -9.85 -12.62 -0.61
CA ASP A 113 -10.77 -13.04 0.45
C ASP A 113 -11.39 -14.42 0.18
N ALA A 114 -11.60 -14.78 -1.09
CA ALA A 114 -12.08 -16.11 -1.48
C ALA A 114 -10.98 -17.19 -1.46
N GLY A 115 -9.75 -16.83 -1.84
CA GLY A 115 -8.65 -17.78 -2.03
C GLY A 115 -7.76 -18.01 -0.82
N TYR A 116 -7.79 -17.11 0.15
CA TYR A 116 -6.94 -17.15 1.35
C TYR A 116 -7.76 -17.01 2.63
N ARG A 117 -7.18 -17.45 3.74
CA ARG A 117 -7.80 -17.34 5.08
C ARG A 117 -7.65 -15.92 5.62
N THR A 118 -8.46 -15.01 5.12
CA THR A 118 -8.44 -13.59 5.51
C THR A 118 -9.49 -13.27 6.57
N HIS A 119 -9.25 -12.22 7.35
CA HIS A 119 -10.30 -11.49 8.04
C HIS A 119 -10.89 -10.48 7.03
N ALA A 120 -11.97 -10.87 6.32
CA ALA A 120 -12.58 -10.09 5.23
C ALA A 120 -13.37 -8.87 5.75
N ASN A 121 -12.69 -7.95 6.44
CA ASN A 121 -13.28 -6.71 6.95
C ASN A 121 -12.26 -5.58 6.94
N ARG A 122 -12.75 -4.34 6.95
CA ARG A 122 -11.92 -3.12 6.89
C ARG A 122 -10.89 -3.01 8.00
N ASN A 123 -11.22 -3.47 9.21
CA ASN A 123 -10.34 -3.37 10.39
C ASN A 123 -9.15 -4.33 10.33
N SER A 124 -9.16 -5.24 9.37
CA SER A 124 -8.11 -6.21 9.10
C SER A 124 -7.54 -6.04 7.69
N ARG A 125 -7.73 -4.88 7.06
CA ARG A 125 -7.23 -4.60 5.71
C ARG A 125 -6.47 -3.28 5.68
N ALA A 126 -5.24 -3.35 5.17
CA ALA A 126 -4.32 -2.22 4.99
C ALA A 126 -3.95 -2.06 3.51
N ILE A 127 -3.65 -0.83 3.11
CA ILE A 127 -3.03 -0.51 1.84
C ILE A 127 -1.83 0.39 2.09
N ALA A 128 -0.70 0.09 1.46
CA ALA A 128 0.49 0.92 1.55
C ALA A 128 1.34 0.80 0.29
N GLY A 129 2.25 1.74 0.08
CA GLY A 129 3.16 1.68 -1.06
C GLY A 129 4.25 2.73 -1.01
N LEU A 130 5.21 2.58 -1.91
CA LEU A 130 6.34 3.51 -2.07
C LEU A 130 6.14 4.40 -3.30
N SER A 131 6.60 5.66 -3.24
CA SER A 131 6.60 6.59 -4.38
C SER A 131 5.19 6.67 -5.03
N ILE A 132 5.04 6.33 -6.31
CA ILE A 132 3.73 6.26 -6.99
C ILE A 132 2.76 5.32 -6.25
N GLY A 133 3.23 4.18 -5.75
CA GLY A 133 2.43 3.28 -4.94
C GLY A 133 1.94 3.89 -3.62
N GLY A 134 2.67 4.86 -3.08
CA GLY A 134 2.23 5.68 -1.96
C GLY A 134 1.04 6.58 -2.33
N PHE A 135 1.12 7.28 -3.47
CA PHE A 135 0.00 8.08 -4.00
C PHE A 135 -1.23 7.21 -4.26
N GLN A 136 -1.05 6.04 -4.90
CA GLN A 136 -2.14 5.06 -5.10
C GLN A 136 -2.79 4.66 -3.77
N SER A 137 -1.97 4.36 -2.77
CA SER A 137 -2.44 3.89 -1.47
C SER A 137 -3.26 4.95 -0.74
N TRP A 138 -2.84 6.20 -0.79
CA TRP A 138 -3.58 7.30 -0.19
C TRP A 138 -4.87 7.59 -0.96
N SER A 139 -4.83 7.65 -2.30
CA SER A 139 -6.01 7.87 -3.14
C SER A 139 -7.05 6.77 -2.92
N ILE A 140 -6.68 5.51 -3.11
CA ILE A 140 -7.60 4.37 -3.01
C ILE A 140 -8.08 4.17 -1.56
N GLY A 141 -7.16 4.28 -0.59
CA GLY A 141 -7.50 4.08 0.82
C GLY A 141 -8.51 5.08 1.35
N LEU A 142 -8.38 6.35 0.98
CA LEU A 142 -9.34 7.40 1.37
C LEU A 142 -10.67 7.29 0.60
N SER A 143 -10.64 6.97 -0.69
CA SER A 143 -11.87 6.76 -1.48
C SER A 143 -12.67 5.56 -0.98
N HIS A 144 -12.00 4.57 -0.37
CA HIS A 144 -12.60 3.32 0.08
C HIS A 144 -12.39 3.04 1.58
N MET A 145 -12.66 4.03 2.44
CA MET A 145 -12.58 3.87 3.90
C MET A 145 -13.50 2.78 4.47
N ASN A 146 -14.51 2.35 3.70
CA ASN A 146 -15.33 1.19 4.02
C ASN A 146 -14.61 -0.15 3.82
N LEU A 147 -13.48 -0.17 3.08
CA LEU A 147 -12.66 -1.36 2.80
C LEU A 147 -11.36 -1.36 3.57
N PHE A 148 -10.79 -0.19 3.88
CA PHE A 148 -9.49 -0.04 4.53
C PHE A 148 -9.59 0.74 5.84
N SER A 149 -8.78 0.39 6.84
CA SER A 149 -8.61 1.16 8.08
C SER A 149 -7.16 1.58 8.33
N TYR A 150 -6.23 1.19 7.46
CA TYR A 150 -4.81 1.48 7.58
C TYR A 150 -4.29 1.91 6.21
N ILE A 151 -3.64 3.07 6.14
CA ILE A 151 -3.05 3.62 4.92
C ILE A 151 -1.60 4.00 5.21
N GLY A 152 -0.67 3.61 4.33
CA GLY A 152 0.73 3.98 4.41
C GLY A 152 1.27 4.52 3.08
N GLY A 153 1.95 5.66 3.14
CA GLY A 153 2.70 6.21 2.01
C GLY A 153 4.17 6.39 2.37
N PHE A 154 5.05 5.76 1.59
CA PHE A 154 6.49 5.83 1.76
C PHE A 154 7.09 6.63 0.60
N SER A 155 7.62 7.82 0.87
CA SER A 155 8.07 8.77 -0.17
C SER A 155 6.99 9.07 -1.23
N GLY A 156 5.73 9.02 -0.82
CA GLY A 156 4.53 9.28 -1.62
C GLY A 156 3.35 9.42 -0.67
N SER A 157 2.51 10.43 -0.90
CA SER A 157 1.41 10.81 -0.03
C SER A 157 0.17 11.19 -0.83
N GLY A 158 -0.86 11.73 -0.19
CA GLY A 158 -1.97 12.34 -0.90
C GLY A 158 -1.52 13.55 -1.72
N MET A 159 -2.27 13.89 -2.77
CA MET A 159 -2.00 15.05 -3.60
C MET A 159 -2.28 16.33 -2.82
N THR A 160 -1.31 17.27 -2.80
CA THR A 160 -1.45 18.56 -2.11
C THR A 160 -2.41 19.53 -2.82
N ASP A 161 -2.70 19.29 -4.11
CA ASP A 161 -3.62 20.10 -4.92
C ASP A 161 -5.11 19.96 -4.51
N SER A 162 -5.38 18.97 -3.70
CA SER A 162 -6.62 18.86 -2.93
C SER A 162 -6.25 18.71 -1.47
N PRO A 163 -5.77 19.78 -0.79
CA PRO A 163 -5.55 19.74 0.66
C PRO A 163 -6.92 19.43 1.26
N GLY A 164 -7.08 18.15 1.61
CA GLY A 164 -8.37 17.52 1.70
C GLY A 164 -9.25 18.23 2.71
N ASN A 165 -10.46 18.49 2.34
CA ASN A 165 -11.54 18.48 3.30
C ASN A 165 -11.71 17.04 3.75
N TYR A 166 -10.86 16.60 4.67
CA TYR A 166 -11.02 15.29 5.27
C TYR A 166 -12.36 15.23 5.99
N PRO A 167 -13.13 14.14 5.84
CA PRO A 167 -14.38 14.02 6.57
C PRO A 167 -14.10 14.11 8.07
N SER A 168 -14.94 14.80 8.82
CA SER A 168 -14.81 14.95 10.27
C SER A 168 -14.70 13.59 11.01
N SER A 169 -15.21 12.53 10.39
CA SER A 169 -15.15 11.16 10.89
C SER A 169 -13.85 10.41 10.56
N LEU A 170 -12.89 11.03 9.86
CA LEU A 170 -11.65 10.33 9.43
C LEU A 170 -10.91 9.71 10.61
N ASN A 171 -10.72 10.47 11.68
CA ASN A 171 -10.02 10.00 12.88
C ASN A 171 -10.76 8.86 13.63
N GLU A 172 -12.06 8.74 13.44
CA GLU A 172 -12.87 7.66 14.01
C GLU A 172 -12.83 6.40 13.12
N GLN A 173 -12.75 6.63 11.81
CA GLN A 173 -12.78 5.57 10.82
C GLN A 173 -11.41 4.94 10.61
N MET A 174 -10.34 5.74 10.59
CA MET A 174 -9.00 5.23 10.32
C MET A 174 -8.27 4.84 11.61
N ARG A 175 -7.65 3.68 11.60
CA ARG A 175 -6.84 3.16 12.71
C ARG A 175 -5.38 3.60 12.62
N LEU A 176 -4.86 3.72 11.39
CA LEU A 176 -3.51 4.19 11.14
C LEU A 176 -3.45 4.91 9.80
N LEU A 177 -2.98 6.14 9.83
CA LEU A 177 -2.50 6.89 8.69
C LEU A 177 -0.99 7.08 8.89
N PHE A 178 -0.17 6.70 7.91
CA PHE A 178 1.27 6.71 8.02
C PHE A 178 1.89 7.37 6.79
N VAL A 179 2.76 8.34 7.05
CA VAL A 179 3.50 9.10 6.03
C VAL A 179 4.98 9.02 6.35
N SER A 180 5.80 8.73 5.38
CA SER A 180 7.26 8.75 5.58
C SER A 180 8.01 9.27 4.37
N ILE A 181 9.23 9.77 4.64
CA ILE A 181 10.13 10.34 3.64
C ILE A 181 11.59 10.14 4.10
N GLY A 182 12.53 10.05 3.18
CA GLY A 182 13.95 10.12 3.49
C GLY A 182 14.42 11.57 3.66
N THR A 183 15.33 11.84 4.60
CA THR A 183 15.81 13.21 4.84
C THR A 183 16.71 13.75 3.73
N GLU A 184 17.21 12.88 2.84
CA GLU A 184 18.06 13.23 1.68
C GLU A 184 17.33 13.02 0.35
N GLU A 185 16.01 12.98 0.38
CA GLU A 185 15.19 12.96 -0.83
C GLU A 185 15.35 14.24 -1.64
N PRO A 186 15.08 14.24 -2.96
CA PRO A 186 15.02 15.47 -3.74
C PRO A 186 14.16 16.53 -3.05
N GLU A 187 14.64 17.77 -2.99
CA GLU A 187 14.01 18.85 -2.22
C GLU A 187 12.51 19.00 -2.48
N GLN A 188 12.10 18.91 -3.73
CA GLN A 188 10.68 19.02 -4.08
C GLN A 188 9.83 17.87 -3.52
N MET A 189 10.38 16.65 -3.49
CA MET A 189 9.68 15.49 -2.93
C MET A 189 9.58 15.59 -1.43
N PHE A 190 10.68 15.95 -0.77
CA PHE A 190 10.70 16.17 0.68
C PHE A 190 9.70 17.27 1.08
N ALA A 191 9.75 18.41 0.40
CA ALA A 191 8.84 19.53 0.65
C ALA A 191 7.35 19.14 0.41
N GLY A 192 7.07 18.37 -0.64
CA GLY A 192 5.71 17.92 -0.93
C GLY A 192 5.14 16.99 0.14
N VAL A 193 5.92 16.00 0.59
CA VAL A 193 5.48 15.07 1.64
C VAL A 193 5.38 15.78 2.99
N LYS A 194 6.32 16.71 3.28
CA LYS A 194 6.25 17.52 4.49
C LYS A 194 5.00 18.43 4.49
N ALA A 195 4.72 19.10 3.39
CA ALA A 195 3.52 19.92 3.27
C ALA A 195 2.24 19.11 3.46
N PHE A 196 2.21 17.89 2.96
CA PHE A 196 1.09 16.98 3.20
C PHE A 196 0.93 16.63 4.68
N HIS A 197 2.03 16.36 5.39
CA HIS A 197 2.03 16.19 6.85
C HIS A 197 1.52 17.43 7.57
N ASP A 198 2.07 18.61 7.25
CA ASP A 198 1.71 19.88 7.90
C ASP A 198 0.20 20.19 7.73
N ILE A 199 -0.36 19.95 6.55
CA ILE A 199 -1.80 20.10 6.29
C ILE A 199 -2.65 19.13 7.14
N GLN A 200 -2.19 17.90 7.31
CA GLN A 200 -2.88 16.93 8.17
C GLN A 200 -2.87 17.38 9.64
N ASP A 201 -1.74 17.89 10.13
CA ASP A 201 -1.63 18.42 11.49
C ASP A 201 -2.55 19.64 11.69
N GLU A 202 -2.55 20.60 10.75
CA GLU A 202 -3.41 21.78 10.80
C GLU A 202 -4.91 21.43 10.82
N GLN A 203 -5.30 20.32 10.17
CA GLN A 203 -6.66 19.81 10.14
C GLN A 203 -6.99 18.87 11.31
N GLY A 204 -6.04 18.61 12.21
CA GLY A 204 -6.21 17.72 13.35
C GLY A 204 -6.37 16.24 12.96
N VAL A 205 -5.85 15.83 11.80
CA VAL A 205 -5.85 14.43 11.37
C VAL A 205 -4.78 13.65 12.13
N ARG A 206 -5.19 12.61 12.84
CA ARG A 206 -4.25 11.74 13.54
C ARG A 206 -3.50 10.86 12.55
N HIS A 207 -2.19 11.06 12.45
CA HIS A 207 -1.31 10.28 11.60
C HIS A 207 0.08 10.15 12.24
N ILE A 208 0.90 9.28 11.67
CA ILE A 208 2.31 9.14 12.02
C ILE A 208 3.13 9.67 10.86
N TYR A 209 4.00 10.61 11.15
CA TYR A 209 5.00 11.12 10.23
C TYR A 209 6.38 10.60 10.63
N TYR A 210 7.11 10.00 9.68
CA TYR A 210 8.44 9.44 9.91
C TYR A 210 9.44 9.96 8.87
N GLU A 211 10.49 10.62 9.34
CA GLU A 211 11.64 10.97 8.52
C GLU A 211 12.73 9.90 8.69
N SER A 212 13.11 9.23 7.59
CA SER A 212 14.19 8.25 7.59
C SER A 212 15.54 8.97 7.48
N PRO A 213 16.34 9.00 8.55
CA PRO A 213 17.54 9.84 8.58
C PRO A 213 18.63 9.31 7.64
N GLY A 214 19.27 10.23 6.89
CA GLY A 214 20.41 9.96 6.00
C GLY A 214 20.08 9.04 4.84
N THR A 215 18.82 9.05 4.37
CA THR A 215 18.38 8.22 3.23
C THR A 215 17.61 9.05 2.21
N ALA A 216 17.75 8.68 0.94
CA ALA A 216 17.14 9.35 -0.21
C ALA A 216 15.91 8.57 -0.76
N HIS A 217 15.54 8.81 -2.02
CA HIS A 217 14.48 8.07 -2.71
C HIS A 217 14.96 6.68 -3.10
N GLU A 218 15.06 5.80 -2.12
CA GLU A 218 15.73 4.50 -2.25
C GLU A 218 15.15 3.41 -1.35
N TRP A 219 15.53 2.18 -1.63
CA TRP A 219 15.05 1.02 -0.89
C TRP A 219 15.39 1.01 0.60
N LEU A 220 16.45 1.68 1.04
CA LEU A 220 16.75 1.78 2.47
C LEU A 220 15.67 2.59 3.20
N THR A 221 15.24 3.70 2.62
CA THR A 221 14.11 4.49 3.12
C THR A 221 12.86 3.64 3.26
N TRP A 222 12.49 2.94 2.19
CA TRP A 222 11.23 2.18 2.14
C TRP A 222 11.24 0.93 3.00
N ARG A 223 12.39 0.26 3.16
CA ARG A 223 12.54 -0.86 4.11
C ARG A 223 12.35 -0.42 5.55
N ARG A 224 12.94 0.73 5.94
CA ARG A 224 12.76 1.30 7.28
C ARG A 224 11.31 1.71 7.52
N SER A 225 10.69 2.32 6.52
CA SER A 225 9.28 2.71 6.56
C SER A 225 8.35 1.51 6.69
N LEU A 226 8.57 0.45 5.90
CA LEU A 226 7.81 -0.79 5.99
C LEU A 226 7.99 -1.47 7.35
N ASN A 227 9.21 -1.51 7.88
CA ASN A 227 9.51 -2.07 9.20
C ASN A 227 8.64 -1.38 10.26
N LEU A 228 8.74 -0.06 10.37
CA LEU A 228 7.99 0.72 11.36
C LEU A 228 6.47 0.62 11.14
N PHE A 229 6.01 0.73 9.88
CA PHE A 229 4.59 0.62 9.55
C PHE A 229 4.02 -0.74 9.98
N THR A 230 4.74 -1.84 9.71
CA THR A 230 4.28 -3.19 10.04
C THR A 230 4.20 -3.45 11.55
N GLU A 231 5.10 -2.84 12.32
CA GLU A 231 5.04 -2.88 13.78
C GLU A 231 3.76 -2.25 14.34
N LEU A 232 3.17 -1.30 13.62
CA LEU A 232 1.97 -0.56 14.03
C LEU A 232 0.67 -1.19 13.52
N LEU A 233 0.75 -2.07 12.51
CA LEU A 233 -0.42 -2.65 11.88
C LEU A 233 -1.18 -3.62 12.79
N PHE A 234 -2.50 -3.51 12.75
CA PHE A 234 -3.45 -4.47 13.32
C PHE A 234 -3.33 -4.69 14.85
N LYS A 235 -2.82 -3.68 15.54
CA LYS A 235 -2.75 -3.65 17.02
C LYS A 235 -3.94 -2.93 17.63
#